data_3db2ed585a7ee882d5ea01cfea312add
#
_entry.id   3db2ed585a7ee882d5ea01cfea312add
#
_cell.length_a   1.000
_cell.length_b   1.000
_cell.length_c   1.000
_cell.angle_alpha   90.00
_cell.angle_beta   90.00
_cell.angle_gamma   90.00
#
_symmetry.space_group_name_H-M   'P 1'
#
loop_
_entity.id
_entity.type
_entity.pdbx_description
1 polymer ?
#
loop_
_entity_poly.entity_id
_entity_poly.type
_entity_poly.pdbx_seq_one_letter_code
_entity_poly.pdbx_strand_id
1 'polypeptide(L)'
;RPDVGIVGAKLIFEDNTIQHAGVIIGFGGVAGHAFIGQDRDDNGYFSRIISVQDLSAVTAACLMVRRSVFDEVEGLNEEFKVAFNDIDFCLKVRKAGYLVVYNPYAQFYHYESKSRGQEDSADKVARFQQEIGLFGERWGELLENGDPYYNPNLTLDKADFSLKE
;
A
#
# COMPACT_ATOMS: atom_id res chain seq x y z
N ARG A 1 -4.57 1.76 20.92
CA ARG A 1 -5.63 0.78 20.58
C ARG A 1 -4.98 -0.59 20.44
N PRO A 2 -5.46 -1.61 21.16
CA PRO A 2 -4.89 -2.95 21.11
C PRO A 2 -5.18 -3.70 19.79
N ASP A 3 -6.22 -3.30 19.10
CA ASP A 3 -6.66 -3.84 17.81
C ASP A 3 -5.88 -3.29 16.60
N VAL A 4 -5.06 -2.24 16.77
CA VAL A 4 -4.20 -1.70 15.72
C VAL A 4 -2.86 -2.41 15.71
N GLY A 5 -2.54 -3.10 14.62
CA GLY A 5 -1.25 -3.75 14.38
C GLY A 5 -0.22 -2.86 13.71
N ILE A 6 -0.65 -2.12 12.69
CA ILE A 6 0.21 -1.23 11.87
C ILE A 6 -0.39 0.17 11.80
N VAL A 7 0.49 1.18 11.80
CA VAL A 7 0.16 2.57 11.45
C VAL A 7 1.15 3.05 10.38
N GLY A 8 0.63 3.47 9.22
CA GLY A 8 1.39 4.06 8.13
C GLY A 8 1.25 5.58 8.08
N ALA A 9 2.27 6.25 7.58
CA ALA A 9 2.33 7.70 7.43
C ALA A 9 1.90 8.16 6.02
N LYS A 10 1.58 9.44 5.87
CA LYS A 10 1.48 10.12 4.58
C LYS A 10 2.89 10.43 4.06
N LEU A 11 3.19 10.01 2.84
CA LEU A 11 4.47 10.31 2.20
C LEU A 11 4.29 11.27 1.03
N ILE A 12 5.28 12.14 0.88
CA ILE A 12 5.26 13.25 -0.05
C ILE A 12 6.54 13.19 -0.88
N PHE A 13 6.43 13.37 -2.19
CA PHE A 13 7.55 13.53 -3.11
C PHE A 13 8.25 14.90 -2.91
N GLU A 14 9.45 15.04 -3.46
CA GLU A 14 10.25 16.27 -3.40
C GLU A 14 9.54 17.49 -4.03
N ASP A 15 8.64 17.26 -4.99
CA ASP A 15 7.85 18.28 -5.69
C ASP A 15 6.54 18.65 -4.96
N ASN A 16 6.35 18.19 -3.71
CA ASN A 16 5.15 18.39 -2.91
C ASN A 16 3.89 17.66 -3.42
N THR A 17 4.02 16.68 -4.29
CA THR A 17 2.89 15.79 -4.60
C THR A 17 2.85 14.58 -3.67
N ILE A 18 1.67 13.95 -3.56
CA ILE A 18 1.46 12.77 -2.73
C ILE A 18 2.18 11.57 -3.36
N GLN A 19 3.03 10.91 -2.57
CA GLN A 19 3.61 9.63 -2.92
C GLN A 19 2.78 8.47 -2.36
N HIS A 20 2.31 8.60 -1.12
CA HIS A 20 1.55 7.58 -0.42
C HIS A 20 0.49 8.19 0.49
N ALA A 21 -0.75 7.79 0.29
CA ALA A 21 -1.88 8.04 1.18
C ALA A 21 -2.73 6.76 1.32
N GLY A 22 -2.05 5.62 1.47
CA GLY A 22 -2.63 4.28 1.53
C GLY A 22 -2.43 3.48 0.25
N VAL A 23 -2.66 2.17 0.36
CA VAL A 23 -2.60 1.21 -0.76
C VAL A 23 -3.98 0.62 -0.96
N ILE A 24 -4.40 0.51 -2.22
CA ILE A 24 -5.62 -0.20 -2.64
C ILE A 24 -5.21 -1.48 -3.37
N ILE A 25 -5.76 -2.60 -2.95
CA ILE A 25 -5.57 -3.89 -3.61
C ILE A 25 -6.40 -3.91 -4.90
N GLY A 26 -5.77 -4.33 -5.99
CA GLY A 26 -6.37 -4.36 -7.32
C GLY A 26 -5.94 -3.21 -8.24
N PHE A 27 -5.41 -2.09 -7.74
CA PHE A 27 -4.87 -1.04 -8.59
C PHE A 27 -3.75 -1.59 -9.48
N GLY A 28 -3.84 -1.32 -10.79
CA GLY A 28 -2.89 -1.80 -11.78
C GLY A 28 -2.82 -3.35 -11.88
N GLY A 29 -3.88 -4.04 -11.45
CA GLY A 29 -4.00 -5.49 -11.47
C GLY A 29 -3.47 -6.22 -10.23
N VAL A 30 -2.72 -5.54 -9.35
CA VAL A 30 -2.17 -6.15 -8.12
C VAL A 30 -2.44 -5.28 -6.90
N ALA A 31 -1.76 -4.15 -6.77
CA ALA A 31 -1.94 -3.16 -5.74
C ALA A 31 -1.20 -1.87 -6.08
N GLY A 32 -1.71 -0.74 -5.64
CA GLY A 32 -1.10 0.55 -5.93
C GLY A 32 -1.42 1.62 -4.90
N HIS A 33 -0.63 2.69 -4.93
CA HIS A 33 -0.79 3.82 -4.05
C HIS A 33 -2.00 4.67 -4.46
N ALA A 34 -2.88 4.92 -3.50
CA ALA A 34 -3.99 5.84 -3.66
C ALA A 34 -3.50 7.30 -3.75
N PHE A 35 -4.13 8.09 -4.62
CA PHE A 35 -3.90 9.54 -4.75
C PHE A 35 -2.49 9.94 -5.16
N ILE A 36 -1.67 9.01 -5.69
CA ILE A 36 -0.30 9.31 -6.13
C ILE A 36 -0.28 10.45 -7.15
N GLY A 37 0.63 11.40 -6.96
CA GLY A 37 0.81 12.56 -7.83
C GLY A 37 -0.19 13.71 -7.61
N GLN A 38 -1.17 13.59 -6.72
CA GLN A 38 -2.05 14.70 -6.34
C GLN A 38 -1.31 15.68 -5.43
N ASP A 39 -1.80 16.91 -5.34
CA ASP A 39 -1.23 17.93 -4.46
C ASP A 39 -1.27 17.49 -2.99
N ARG A 40 -0.22 17.81 -2.24
CA ARG A 40 -0.11 17.42 -0.82
C ARG A 40 -1.25 17.95 0.03
N ASP A 41 -1.83 19.09 -0.33
CA ASP A 41 -2.88 19.77 0.43
C ASP A 41 -4.29 19.42 -0.08
N ASP A 42 -4.40 18.51 -1.06
CA ASP A 42 -5.67 17.98 -1.54
C ASP A 42 -6.35 17.13 -0.43
N ASN A 43 -7.67 17.21 -0.39
CA ASN A 43 -8.48 16.42 0.54
C ASN A 43 -8.74 14.99 0.01
N GLY A 44 -8.69 14.80 -1.32
CA GLY A 44 -9.02 13.57 -2.00
C GLY A 44 -10.50 13.19 -1.95
N TYR A 45 -10.82 12.05 -2.51
CA TYR A 45 -12.16 11.49 -2.52
C TYR A 45 -12.72 11.36 -1.10
N PHE A 46 -13.80 12.08 -0.79
CA PHE A 46 -14.45 12.11 0.53
C PHE A 46 -13.45 12.36 1.70
N SER A 47 -12.50 13.27 1.51
CA SER A 47 -11.47 13.63 2.50
C SER A 47 -10.57 12.47 2.95
N ARG A 48 -10.40 11.44 2.13
CA ARG A 48 -9.61 10.26 2.50
C ARG A 48 -8.12 10.56 2.69
N ILE A 49 -7.58 11.57 1.99
CA ILE A 49 -6.17 11.96 2.14
C ILE A 49 -5.88 12.54 3.53
N ILE A 50 -6.85 13.23 4.13
CA ILE A 50 -6.68 13.96 5.40
C ILE A 50 -7.34 13.27 6.60
N SER A 51 -7.94 12.09 6.40
CA SER A 51 -8.63 11.34 7.47
C SER A 51 -7.83 10.14 7.93
N VAL A 52 -7.81 9.90 9.24
CA VAL A 52 -7.33 8.62 9.81
C VAL A 52 -8.33 7.53 9.42
N GLN A 53 -7.86 6.45 8.80
CA GLN A 53 -8.73 5.39 8.31
C GLN A 53 -8.05 4.03 8.30
N ASP A 54 -8.84 2.98 8.36
CA ASP A 54 -8.39 1.61 8.14
C ASP A 54 -8.24 1.34 6.64
N LEU A 55 -7.20 0.61 6.27
CA LEU A 55 -6.90 0.25 4.88
C LEU A 55 -6.44 -1.21 4.80
N SER A 56 -6.39 -1.74 3.58
CA SER A 56 -5.82 -3.06 3.34
C SER A 56 -4.31 -3.09 3.55
N ALA A 57 -3.61 -2.05 3.12
CA ALA A 57 -2.17 -1.94 3.29
C ALA A 57 -1.67 -0.49 3.32
N VAL A 58 -0.46 -0.32 3.85
CA VAL A 58 0.36 0.89 3.79
C VAL A 58 1.79 0.51 3.43
N THR A 59 2.57 1.45 2.88
CA THR A 59 3.96 1.16 2.48
C THR A 59 4.90 1.08 3.68
N ALA A 60 5.88 0.16 3.59
CA ALA A 60 6.97 0.06 4.57
C ALA A 60 8.02 1.17 4.45
N ALA A 61 7.92 2.07 3.48
CA ALA A 61 8.79 3.24 3.43
C ALA A 61 8.68 4.10 4.72
N CYS A 62 7.48 4.12 5.35
CA CYS A 62 7.31 4.64 6.71
C CYS A 62 6.05 4.04 7.36
N LEU A 63 6.24 3.00 8.14
CA LEU A 63 5.21 2.42 8.98
C LEU A 63 5.75 2.12 10.39
N MET A 64 4.85 2.05 11.33
CA MET A 64 5.10 1.57 12.68
C MET A 64 4.26 0.32 12.93
N VAL A 65 4.88 -0.73 13.45
CA VAL A 65 4.23 -1.99 13.81
C VAL A 65 4.50 -2.31 15.27
N ARG A 66 3.54 -2.91 15.93
CA ARG A 66 3.72 -3.44 17.28
C ARG A 66 4.62 -4.67 17.22
N ARG A 67 5.67 -4.73 18.04
CA ARG A 67 6.65 -5.81 18.05
C ARG A 67 6.00 -7.20 18.20
N SER A 68 5.02 -7.34 19.12
CA SER A 68 4.31 -8.60 19.30
C SER A 68 3.54 -9.05 18.07
N VAL A 69 2.95 -8.11 17.32
CA VAL A 69 2.23 -8.41 16.06
C VAL A 69 3.23 -8.79 14.97
N PHE A 70 4.36 -8.10 14.88
CA PHE A 70 5.42 -8.45 13.93
C PHE A 70 5.93 -9.88 14.14
N ASP A 71 6.19 -10.24 15.41
CA ASP A 71 6.66 -11.58 15.76
C ASP A 71 5.57 -12.64 15.53
N GLU A 72 4.30 -12.34 15.85
CA GLU A 72 3.14 -13.23 15.65
C GLU A 72 2.94 -13.61 14.18
N VAL A 73 3.10 -12.65 13.25
CA VAL A 73 2.93 -12.88 11.81
C VAL A 73 4.24 -13.28 11.12
N GLU A 74 5.29 -13.56 11.87
CA GLU A 74 6.61 -13.97 11.36
C GLU A 74 7.27 -12.94 10.44
N GLY A 75 7.04 -11.64 10.72
CA GLY A 75 7.69 -10.54 10.00
C GLY A 75 7.39 -10.48 8.51
N LEU A 76 8.33 -9.94 7.73
CA LEU A 76 8.25 -9.84 6.28
C LEU A 76 8.52 -11.19 5.61
N ASN A 77 7.88 -11.45 4.47
CA ASN A 77 8.17 -12.64 3.67
C ASN A 77 9.39 -12.38 2.76
N GLU A 78 10.44 -13.19 2.94
CA GLU A 78 11.70 -13.05 2.21
C GLU A 78 11.63 -13.49 0.74
N GLU A 79 10.54 -14.13 0.31
CA GLU A 79 10.31 -14.46 -1.10
C GLU A 79 10.03 -13.19 -1.95
N PHE A 80 9.43 -12.16 -1.34
CA PHE A 80 9.30 -10.83 -1.94
C PHE A 80 10.59 -10.03 -1.73
N LYS A 81 11.39 -9.94 -2.77
CA LYS A 81 12.70 -9.27 -2.69
C LYS A 81 12.62 -7.75 -2.69
N VAL A 82 11.64 -7.19 -3.43
CA VAL A 82 11.49 -5.75 -3.63
C VAL A 82 10.04 -5.30 -3.60
N ALA A 83 9.20 -5.82 -4.51
CA ALA A 83 7.80 -5.41 -4.63
C ALA A 83 6.90 -6.23 -3.68
N PHE A 84 5.82 -5.61 -3.24
CA PHE A 84 4.71 -6.23 -2.50
C PHE A 84 5.06 -6.84 -1.12
N ASN A 85 6.30 -6.79 -0.66
CA ASN A 85 6.69 -7.33 0.66
C ASN A 85 5.96 -6.62 1.81
N ASP A 86 5.77 -5.32 1.71
CA ASP A 86 5.04 -4.49 2.66
C ASP A 86 3.53 -4.75 2.59
N ILE A 87 3.00 -4.97 1.39
CA ILE A 87 1.59 -5.27 1.18
C ILE A 87 1.26 -6.65 1.72
N ASP A 88 2.06 -7.70 1.39
CA ASP A 88 1.94 -9.04 1.97
C ASP A 88 1.98 -8.99 3.51
N PHE A 89 2.90 -8.21 4.06
CA PHE A 89 3.02 -8.04 5.51
C PHE A 89 1.77 -7.42 6.13
N CYS A 90 1.24 -6.34 5.53
CA CYS A 90 -0.02 -5.73 5.98
C CYS A 90 -1.19 -6.72 5.93
N LEU A 91 -1.28 -7.50 4.85
CA LEU A 91 -2.34 -8.50 4.68
C LEU A 91 -2.22 -9.66 5.68
N LYS A 92 -1.00 -10.10 6.04
CA LYS A 92 -0.78 -11.06 7.13
C LYS A 92 -1.25 -10.51 8.47
N VAL A 93 -0.93 -9.26 8.78
CA VAL A 93 -1.37 -8.58 10.01
C VAL A 93 -2.89 -8.48 10.07
N ARG A 94 -3.55 -8.18 8.95
CA ARG A 94 -5.00 -8.19 8.85
C ARG A 94 -5.61 -9.58 9.02
N LYS A 95 -5.02 -10.60 8.43
CA LYS A 95 -5.45 -12.00 8.57
C LYS A 95 -5.34 -12.48 10.02
N ALA A 96 -4.40 -11.93 10.80
CA ALA A 96 -4.29 -12.15 12.24
C ALA A 96 -5.32 -11.37 13.08
N GLY A 97 -6.20 -10.56 12.45
CA GLY A 97 -7.29 -9.85 13.09
C GLY A 97 -6.97 -8.41 13.53
N TYR A 98 -5.82 -7.87 13.14
CA TYR A 98 -5.44 -6.50 13.46
C TYR A 98 -5.80 -5.52 12.34
N LEU A 99 -5.93 -4.25 12.71
CA LEU A 99 -6.15 -3.15 11.79
C LEU A 99 -4.82 -2.61 11.25
N VAL A 100 -4.86 -2.17 9.98
CA VAL A 100 -3.81 -1.41 9.32
C VAL A 100 -4.34 0.00 9.11
N VAL A 101 -3.77 0.96 9.82
CA VAL A 101 -4.28 2.34 9.89
C VAL A 101 -3.37 3.27 9.11
N TYR A 102 -3.96 4.10 8.26
CA TYR A 102 -3.32 5.26 7.67
C TYR A 102 -3.51 6.48 8.57
N ASN A 103 -2.40 7.16 8.90
CA ASN A 103 -2.41 8.38 9.71
C ASN A 103 -1.86 9.58 8.91
N PRO A 104 -2.73 10.48 8.41
CA PRO A 104 -2.32 11.64 7.61
C PRO A 104 -1.59 12.72 8.39
N TYR A 105 -1.64 12.70 9.73
CA TYR A 105 -0.96 13.68 10.57
C TYR A 105 0.54 13.39 10.73
N ALA A 106 0.97 12.15 10.49
CA ALA A 106 2.38 11.78 10.35
C ALA A 106 2.77 11.97 8.88
N GLN A 107 3.46 13.04 8.55
CA GLN A 107 3.83 13.40 7.18
C GLN A 107 5.35 13.46 7.03
N PHE A 108 5.87 12.82 5.97
CA PHE A 108 7.30 12.81 5.68
C PHE A 108 7.56 12.93 4.18
N TYR A 109 8.68 13.58 3.83
CA TYR A 109 9.23 13.47 2.49
C TYR A 109 9.97 12.15 2.34
N HIS A 110 9.68 11.43 1.25
CA HIS A 110 10.40 10.21 0.89
C HIS A 110 11.03 10.39 -0.49
N TYR A 111 12.35 10.51 -0.50
CA TYR A 111 13.17 10.69 -1.71
C TYR A 111 13.41 9.36 -2.39
N GLU A 112 12.39 8.88 -3.11
CA GLU A 112 12.39 7.61 -3.80
C GLU A 112 13.46 7.54 -4.89
N SER A 113 13.93 6.34 -5.19
CA SER A 113 14.86 6.02 -6.28
C SER A 113 16.29 6.57 -6.15
N LYS A 114 16.63 7.36 -5.15
CA LYS A 114 18.02 7.82 -4.94
C LYS A 114 19.00 6.68 -4.63
N SER A 115 18.49 5.57 -4.05
CA SER A 115 19.30 4.40 -3.66
C SER A 115 19.18 3.19 -4.59
N ARG A 116 18.09 3.06 -5.37
CA ARG A 116 17.79 1.86 -6.18
C ARG A 116 17.83 2.06 -7.69
N GLY A 117 17.69 3.30 -8.18
CA GLY A 117 17.52 3.59 -9.61
C GLY A 117 16.16 3.12 -10.15
N GLN A 118 15.93 3.28 -11.45
CA GLN A 118 14.69 2.85 -12.11
C GLN A 118 14.64 1.33 -12.33
N GLU A 119 13.44 0.76 -12.35
CA GLU A 119 13.19 -0.69 -12.58
C GLU A 119 13.13 -1.03 -14.08
N ASP A 120 14.19 -0.71 -14.83
CA ASP A 120 14.24 -0.73 -16.29
C ASP A 120 15.10 -1.86 -16.89
N SER A 121 15.84 -2.64 -16.09
CA SER A 121 16.62 -3.76 -16.60
C SER A 121 15.76 -5.02 -16.75
N ALA A 122 16.13 -5.91 -17.73
CA ALA A 122 15.43 -7.16 -17.99
C ALA A 122 15.30 -8.06 -16.74
N ASP A 123 16.34 -8.11 -15.90
CA ASP A 123 16.34 -8.90 -14.67
C ASP A 123 15.37 -8.33 -13.63
N LYS A 124 15.28 -7.01 -13.53
CA LYS A 124 14.34 -6.33 -12.62
C LYS A 124 12.90 -6.55 -13.06
N VAL A 125 12.62 -6.47 -14.37
CA VAL A 125 11.30 -6.76 -14.94
C VAL A 125 10.92 -8.22 -14.69
N ALA A 126 11.82 -9.18 -14.93
CA ALA A 126 11.57 -10.59 -14.68
C ALA A 126 11.27 -10.88 -13.20
N ARG A 127 12.05 -10.28 -12.28
CA ARG A 127 11.79 -10.37 -10.84
C ARG A 127 10.41 -9.82 -10.49
N PHE A 128 10.06 -8.63 -10.98
CA PHE A 128 8.76 -8.01 -10.72
C PHE A 128 7.59 -8.89 -11.17
N GLN A 129 7.71 -9.54 -12.35
CA GLN A 129 6.71 -10.51 -12.84
C GLN A 129 6.59 -11.75 -11.93
N GLN A 130 7.71 -12.25 -11.40
CA GLN A 130 7.71 -13.34 -10.43
C GLN A 130 7.01 -12.94 -9.13
N GLU A 131 7.27 -11.73 -8.63
CA GLU A 131 6.63 -11.21 -7.41
C GLU A 131 5.13 -10.97 -7.61
N ILE A 132 4.68 -10.56 -8.81
CA ILE A 132 3.25 -10.52 -9.19
C ILE A 132 2.63 -11.92 -9.12
N GLY A 133 3.28 -12.93 -9.70
CA GLY A 133 2.81 -14.32 -9.67
C GLY A 133 2.66 -14.83 -8.23
N LEU A 134 3.70 -14.65 -7.41
CA LEU A 134 3.70 -15.03 -6.00
C LEU A 134 2.58 -14.32 -5.22
N PHE A 135 2.37 -13.02 -5.48
CA PHE A 135 1.29 -12.27 -4.84
C PHE A 135 -0.09 -12.83 -5.22
N GLY A 136 -0.29 -13.14 -6.51
CA GLY A 136 -1.52 -13.76 -7.01
C GLY A 136 -1.80 -15.14 -6.39
N GLU A 137 -0.77 -15.99 -6.25
CA GLU A 137 -0.90 -17.30 -5.58
C GLU A 137 -1.32 -17.18 -4.12
N ARG A 138 -0.82 -16.18 -3.40
CA ARG A 138 -1.10 -15.99 -1.97
C ARG A 138 -2.41 -15.25 -1.69
N TRP A 139 -2.73 -14.26 -2.51
CA TRP A 139 -3.81 -13.29 -2.28
C TRP A 139 -4.83 -13.22 -3.42
N GLY A 140 -4.87 -14.23 -4.30
CA GLY A 140 -5.76 -14.29 -5.46
C GLY A 140 -7.23 -14.13 -5.10
N GLU A 141 -7.69 -14.76 -4.02
CA GLU A 141 -9.06 -14.60 -3.53
C GLU A 141 -9.39 -13.15 -3.16
N LEU A 142 -8.44 -12.42 -2.57
CA LEU A 142 -8.62 -11.00 -2.24
C LEU A 142 -8.64 -10.14 -3.51
N LEU A 143 -7.82 -10.48 -4.51
CA LEU A 143 -7.83 -9.79 -5.81
C LEU A 143 -9.16 -9.99 -6.55
N GLU A 144 -9.72 -11.20 -6.50
CA GLU A 144 -11.02 -11.53 -7.11
C GLU A 144 -12.19 -10.86 -6.41
N ASN A 145 -12.20 -10.87 -5.07
CA ASN A 145 -13.26 -10.28 -4.26
C ASN A 145 -13.18 -8.75 -4.15
N GLY A 146 -12.01 -8.17 -4.48
CA GLY A 146 -11.72 -6.74 -4.36
C GLY A 146 -11.33 -6.30 -2.94
N ASP A 147 -10.76 -5.10 -2.86
CA ASP A 147 -10.34 -4.48 -1.61
C ASP A 147 -11.56 -4.10 -0.74
N PRO A 148 -11.68 -4.59 0.50
CA PRO A 148 -12.83 -4.31 1.37
C PRO A 148 -12.95 -2.83 1.79
N TYR A 149 -11.91 -2.03 1.60
CA TYR A 149 -11.89 -0.59 1.87
C TYR A 149 -12.07 0.27 0.62
N TYR A 150 -12.33 -0.36 -0.54
CA TYR A 150 -12.54 0.31 -1.81
C TYR A 150 -13.93 0.06 -2.37
N ASN A 151 -14.60 1.11 -2.84
CA ASN A 151 -15.94 0.97 -3.40
C ASN A 151 -15.88 0.22 -4.75
N PRO A 152 -16.62 -0.89 -4.92
CA PRO A 152 -16.57 -1.71 -6.14
C PRO A 152 -17.08 -1.00 -7.40
N ASN A 153 -17.74 0.15 -7.27
CA ASN A 153 -18.18 0.97 -8.40
C ASN A 153 -17.10 1.94 -8.91
N LEU A 154 -15.97 2.06 -8.22
CA LEU A 154 -14.86 2.89 -8.64
C LEU A 154 -13.88 2.10 -9.50
N THR A 155 -13.19 2.80 -10.42
CA THR A 155 -12.20 2.14 -11.29
C THR A 155 -10.95 1.72 -10.52
N LEU A 156 -10.35 0.61 -10.94
CA LEU A 156 -9.02 0.17 -10.48
C LEU A 156 -7.91 0.55 -11.48
N ASP A 157 -8.27 1.19 -12.61
CA ASP A 157 -7.32 1.58 -13.65
C ASP A 157 -6.62 2.92 -13.36
N LYS A 158 -7.24 3.73 -12.49
CA LYS A 158 -6.73 5.06 -12.09
C LYS A 158 -6.77 5.20 -10.57
N ALA A 159 -5.74 5.86 -10.02
CA ALA A 159 -5.62 6.08 -8.57
C ALA A 159 -6.40 7.31 -8.05
N ASP A 160 -7.40 7.78 -8.80
CA ASP A 160 -8.15 9.02 -8.57
C ASP A 160 -9.56 8.82 -8.01
N PHE A 161 -9.97 7.56 -7.79
CA PHE A 161 -11.30 7.20 -7.31
C PHE A 161 -12.45 7.60 -8.26
N SER A 162 -12.20 7.71 -9.56
CA SER A 162 -13.25 7.91 -10.57
C SER A 162 -14.14 6.67 -10.71
N LEU A 163 -15.35 6.87 -11.26
CA LEU A 163 -16.28 5.78 -11.50
C LEU A 163 -15.75 4.83 -12.58
N LYS A 164 -16.16 3.56 -12.50
CA LYS A 164 -16.00 2.62 -13.62
C LYS A 164 -16.83 3.10 -14.80
N GLU A 165 -16.26 3.09 -15.99
CA GLU A 165 -16.95 3.31 -17.26
C GLU A 165 -17.69 2.05 -17.72
#